data_18b2c34880dcc1fbae1c2d93e2ef4870
#
_entry.id   18b2c34880dcc1fbae1c2d93e2ef4870
#
_cell.length_a   1.000
_cell.length_b   1.000
_cell.length_c   1.000
_cell.angle_alpha   90.00
_cell.angle_beta   90.00
_cell.angle_gamma   90.00
#
_symmetry.space_group_name_H-M   'P 1'
#
loop_
_entity.id
_entity.type
_entity.pdbx_description
1 polymer ?
#
loop_
_entity_poly.entity_id
_entity_poly.type
_entity_poly.pdbx_seq_one_letter_code
_entity_poly.pdbx_strand_id
1 'polypeptide(L)'
;MKNKIFNYDFLIIGAGMIGSLTAIALTKKKYKVLIVEKQKSLNDDKRTLAVNANSRDFLRELGLWNKLANEKEPIKKIIIKDSINKEDLIFQNSEESMGTVIYNKSLLKAARKYLDDRKLIMTGIELDIQKIKPSSPVKIKKETFYFKKIIISLGKHFSD
;
A
#
# COMPACT_ATOMS: atom_id res chain seq x y z
N MET A 1 -2.11 -36.05 7.55
CA MET A 1 -2.47 -34.92 6.66
C MET A 1 -1.21 -34.44 5.95
N LYS A 2 -1.15 -34.44 4.61
CA LYS A 2 0.03 -33.95 3.88
C LYS A 2 0.14 -32.43 4.07
N ASN A 3 1.25 -31.94 4.61
CA ASN A 3 1.54 -30.50 4.67
C ASN A 3 1.59 -29.95 3.24
N LYS A 4 0.70 -29.01 2.93
CA LYS A 4 0.68 -28.36 1.64
C LYS A 4 1.86 -27.39 1.54
N ILE A 5 2.63 -27.50 0.47
CA ILE A 5 3.79 -26.63 0.18
C ILE A 5 3.41 -25.66 -0.90
N PHE A 6 3.70 -24.38 -0.68
CA PHE A 6 3.42 -23.29 -1.61
C PHE A 6 4.69 -22.52 -1.96
N ASN A 7 4.88 -22.20 -3.23
CA ASN A 7 6.03 -21.46 -3.72
C ASN A 7 5.58 -20.12 -4.28
N TYR A 8 6.21 -19.04 -3.79
CA TYR A 8 5.97 -17.66 -4.18
C TYR A 8 7.27 -16.98 -4.58
N ASP A 9 7.18 -15.93 -5.40
CA ASP A 9 8.33 -15.08 -5.71
C ASP A 9 8.58 -14.08 -4.58
N PHE A 10 7.50 -13.51 -4.01
CA PHE A 10 7.59 -12.49 -2.96
C PHE A 10 6.67 -12.80 -1.77
N LEU A 11 7.23 -12.61 -0.59
CA LEU A 11 6.49 -12.37 0.65
C LEU A 11 6.55 -10.87 0.95
N ILE A 12 5.40 -10.25 1.20
CA ILE A 12 5.34 -8.88 1.71
C ILE A 12 4.76 -8.92 3.11
N ILE A 13 5.46 -8.32 4.07
CA ILE A 13 5.05 -8.27 5.48
C ILE A 13 4.58 -6.86 5.80
N GLY A 14 3.29 -6.72 6.11
CA GLY A 14 2.59 -5.46 6.33
C GLY A 14 1.79 -5.01 5.10
N ALA A 15 0.47 -4.93 5.27
CA ALA A 15 -0.48 -4.52 4.24
C ALA A 15 -0.96 -3.07 4.45
N GLY A 16 -0.08 -2.20 4.91
CA GLY A 16 -0.25 -0.76 4.83
C GLY A 16 -0.27 -0.28 3.38
N MET A 17 -0.29 1.03 3.17
CA MET A 17 -0.37 1.62 1.83
C MET A 17 0.75 1.11 0.93
N ILE A 18 2.00 1.23 1.35
CA ILE A 18 3.17 0.85 0.54
C ILE A 18 3.16 -0.65 0.24
N GLY A 19 2.98 -1.50 1.25
CA GLY A 19 2.96 -2.96 1.06
C GLY A 19 1.85 -3.40 0.11
N SER A 20 0.65 -2.83 0.25
CA SER A 20 -0.50 -3.14 -0.61
C SER A 20 -0.27 -2.72 -2.06
N LEU A 21 0.23 -1.49 -2.30
CA LEU A 21 0.52 -1.01 -3.66
C LEU A 21 1.65 -1.82 -4.31
N THR A 22 2.69 -2.17 -3.54
CA THR A 22 3.79 -3.02 -4.00
C THR A 22 3.29 -4.41 -4.39
N ALA A 23 2.44 -5.03 -3.56
CA ALA A 23 1.85 -6.34 -3.86
C ALA A 23 1.06 -6.31 -5.17
N ILE A 24 0.24 -5.28 -5.39
CA ILE A 24 -0.56 -5.11 -6.60
C ILE A 24 0.35 -4.92 -7.82
N ALA A 25 1.37 -4.05 -7.71
CA ALA A 25 2.32 -3.78 -8.80
C ALA A 25 3.08 -5.06 -9.23
N LEU A 26 3.59 -5.82 -8.27
CA LEU A 26 4.29 -7.07 -8.54
C LEU A 26 3.35 -8.12 -9.15
N THR A 27 2.12 -8.22 -8.68
CA THR A 27 1.12 -9.14 -9.23
C THR A 27 0.78 -8.79 -10.69
N LYS A 28 0.66 -7.51 -11.02
CA LYS A 28 0.46 -7.06 -12.42
C LYS A 28 1.64 -7.42 -13.32
N LYS A 29 2.85 -7.49 -12.76
CA LYS A 29 4.05 -7.98 -13.45
C LYS A 29 4.17 -9.52 -13.46
N LYS A 30 3.08 -10.24 -13.13
CA LYS A 30 3.00 -11.71 -13.17
C LYS A 30 3.81 -12.45 -12.10
N TYR A 31 4.34 -11.77 -11.09
CA TYR A 31 4.96 -12.43 -9.96
C TYR A 31 3.91 -13.07 -9.05
N LYS A 32 4.27 -14.22 -8.45
CA LYS A 32 3.48 -14.87 -7.41
C LYS A 32 3.79 -14.16 -6.07
N VAL A 33 2.81 -13.44 -5.55
CA VAL A 33 2.95 -12.62 -4.34
C VAL A 33 2.01 -13.12 -3.26
N LEU A 34 2.50 -13.20 -2.04
CA LEU A 34 1.69 -13.31 -0.84
C LEU A 34 2.00 -12.12 0.06
N ILE A 35 0.98 -11.43 0.53
CA ILE A 35 1.11 -10.38 1.54
C ILE A 35 0.47 -10.85 2.85
N VAL A 36 1.13 -10.59 3.96
CA VAL A 36 0.61 -10.91 5.30
C VAL A 36 0.45 -9.63 6.10
N GLU A 37 -0.60 -9.60 6.93
CA GLU A 37 -0.94 -8.46 7.77
C GLU A 37 -1.34 -8.94 9.17
N LYS A 38 -0.76 -8.31 10.20
CA LYS A 38 -1.06 -8.60 11.60
C LYS A 38 -2.51 -8.24 11.95
N GLN A 39 -2.98 -7.08 11.48
CA GLN A 39 -4.32 -6.61 11.75
C GLN A 39 -5.35 -7.35 10.88
N LYS A 40 -6.48 -7.74 11.49
CA LYS A 40 -7.58 -8.40 10.77
C LYS A 40 -8.40 -7.43 9.94
N SER A 41 -8.55 -6.20 10.41
CA SER A 41 -9.35 -5.15 9.79
C SER A 41 -8.52 -3.89 9.55
N LEU A 42 -8.98 -3.02 8.66
CA LEU A 42 -8.42 -1.69 8.48
C LEU A 42 -8.79 -0.81 9.67
N ASN A 43 -7.82 -0.04 10.16
CA ASN A 43 -8.07 0.98 11.16
C ASN A 43 -8.88 2.14 10.56
N ASP A 44 -9.59 2.87 11.42
CA ASP A 44 -10.26 4.10 11.03
C ASP A 44 -9.23 5.23 10.87
N ASP A 45 -8.73 5.38 9.65
CA ASP A 45 -7.72 6.36 9.29
C ASP A 45 -8.38 7.57 8.62
N LYS A 46 -8.39 8.70 9.32
CA LYS A 46 -8.97 9.96 8.84
C LYS A 46 -8.00 10.82 8.04
N ARG A 47 -6.75 10.38 7.86
CA ARG A 47 -5.74 11.14 7.10
C ARG A 47 -6.10 11.26 5.64
N THR A 48 -5.68 12.37 5.07
CA THR A 48 -5.71 12.61 3.63
C THR A 48 -4.32 12.49 3.03
N LEU A 49 -4.26 12.29 1.73
CA LEU A 49 -3.04 12.26 0.92
C LEU A 49 -3.17 13.28 -0.20
N ALA A 50 -2.15 14.11 -0.38
CA ALA A 50 -1.99 14.91 -1.57
C ALA A 50 -1.24 14.09 -2.63
N VAL A 51 -1.91 13.76 -3.71
CA VAL A 51 -1.41 12.91 -4.78
C VAL A 51 -1.04 13.78 -5.97
N ASN A 52 0.23 13.80 -6.36
CA ASN A 52 0.71 14.48 -7.55
C ASN A 52 0.38 13.71 -8.84
N ALA A 53 0.66 14.29 -10.00
CA ALA A 53 0.35 13.69 -11.30
C ALA A 53 0.99 12.30 -11.48
N ASN A 54 2.29 12.15 -11.16
CA ASN A 54 2.99 10.87 -11.33
C ASN A 54 2.41 9.77 -10.45
N SER A 55 2.11 10.09 -9.19
CA SER A 55 1.47 9.14 -8.26
C SER A 55 0.05 8.79 -8.71
N ARG A 56 -0.70 9.76 -9.25
CA ARG A 56 -2.03 9.53 -9.84
C ARG A 56 -1.94 8.54 -11.01
N ASP A 57 -0.98 8.73 -11.90
CA ASP A 57 -0.82 7.87 -13.09
C ASP A 57 -0.40 6.46 -12.68
N PHE A 58 0.50 6.33 -11.70
CA PHE A 58 0.81 5.04 -11.11
C PHE A 58 -0.44 4.35 -10.49
N LEU A 59 -1.28 5.08 -9.77
CA LEU A 59 -2.53 4.53 -9.23
C LEU A 59 -3.54 4.15 -10.34
N ARG A 60 -3.53 4.85 -11.49
CA ARG A 60 -4.30 4.47 -12.68
C ARG A 60 -3.79 3.18 -13.29
N GLU A 61 -2.47 3.03 -13.45
CA GLU A 61 -1.86 1.78 -13.91
C GLU A 61 -2.20 0.60 -13.00
N LEU A 62 -2.27 0.82 -11.70
CA LEU A 62 -2.70 -0.20 -10.74
C LEU A 62 -4.22 -0.50 -10.82
N GLY A 63 -5.01 0.34 -11.50
CA GLY A 63 -6.46 0.22 -11.60
C GLY A 63 -7.18 0.63 -10.31
N LEU A 64 -6.54 1.43 -9.46
CA LEU A 64 -7.09 1.90 -8.19
C LEU A 64 -7.70 3.30 -8.28
N TRP A 65 -7.14 4.18 -9.13
CA TRP A 65 -7.56 5.57 -9.19
C TRP A 65 -9.04 5.76 -9.50
N ASN A 66 -9.58 4.99 -10.43
CA ASN A 66 -10.99 5.08 -10.81
C ASN A 66 -11.95 4.51 -9.76
N LYS A 67 -11.42 3.74 -8.80
CA LYS A 67 -12.22 3.22 -7.66
C LYS A 67 -12.45 4.25 -6.56
N LEU A 68 -11.79 5.41 -6.65
CA LEU A 68 -11.91 6.53 -5.72
C LEU A 68 -12.92 7.60 -6.22
N ALA A 69 -13.90 7.25 -7.02
CA ALA A 69 -14.70 8.13 -7.88
C ALA A 69 -15.07 9.50 -7.23
N ASN A 70 -15.80 9.50 -6.12
CA ASN A 70 -16.36 10.73 -5.51
C ASN A 70 -15.54 11.25 -4.31
N GLU A 71 -14.34 10.73 -4.09
CA GLU A 71 -13.51 11.05 -2.93
C GLU A 71 -12.20 11.73 -3.35
N LYS A 72 -12.27 12.55 -4.40
CA LYS A 72 -11.12 13.25 -4.99
C LYS A 72 -11.39 14.74 -5.06
N GLU A 73 -10.55 15.52 -4.40
CA GLU A 73 -10.64 16.98 -4.41
C GLU A 73 -9.39 17.59 -5.07
N PRO A 74 -9.52 18.34 -6.18
CA PRO A 74 -8.37 18.91 -6.85
C PRO A 74 -7.75 20.05 -6.05
N ILE A 75 -6.41 20.08 -5.99
CA ILE A 75 -5.63 21.18 -5.42
C ILE A 75 -5.48 22.27 -6.48
N LYS A 76 -6.21 23.37 -6.33
CA LYS A 76 -6.21 24.49 -7.26
C LYS A 76 -5.14 25.55 -6.94
N LYS A 77 -4.76 25.64 -5.66
CA LYS A 77 -3.83 26.67 -5.17
C LYS A 77 -3.05 26.15 -3.97
N ILE A 78 -1.76 26.46 -3.91
CA ILE A 78 -0.90 26.22 -2.76
C ILE A 78 -0.35 27.59 -2.32
N ILE A 79 -0.51 27.91 -1.05
CA ILE A 79 0.02 29.14 -0.45
C ILE A 79 1.02 28.74 0.62
N ILE A 80 2.26 29.17 0.46
CA ILE A 80 3.31 29.03 1.48
C ILE A 80 3.47 30.37 2.18
N LYS A 81 3.24 30.38 3.48
CA LYS A 81 3.44 31.54 4.33
C LYS A 81 4.76 31.42 5.09
N ASP A 82 5.61 32.43 4.95
CA ASP A 82 6.83 32.53 5.75
C ASP A 82 6.56 33.46 6.94
N SER A 83 6.97 33.06 8.13
CA SER A 83 6.84 33.89 9.35
C SER A 83 7.81 35.07 9.37
N ILE A 84 8.85 35.05 8.54
CA ILE A 84 9.91 36.05 8.48
C ILE A 84 9.62 37.07 7.36
N ASN A 85 9.23 36.58 6.20
CA ASN A 85 8.89 37.40 5.05
C ASN A 85 7.38 37.60 4.98
N LYS A 86 6.95 38.87 4.86
CA LYS A 86 5.51 39.20 4.82
C LYS A 86 4.84 38.83 3.48
N GLU A 87 5.58 38.32 2.51
CA GLU A 87 5.07 37.97 1.20
C GLU A 87 4.74 36.47 1.12
N ASP A 88 3.52 36.15 0.73
CA ASP A 88 3.08 34.78 0.50
C ASP A 88 3.64 34.27 -0.84
N LEU A 89 4.24 33.07 -0.83
CA LEU A 89 4.60 32.38 -2.07
C LEU A 89 3.38 31.57 -2.55
N ILE A 90 2.86 31.96 -3.72
CA ILE A 90 1.63 31.41 -4.27
C ILE A 90 1.93 30.57 -5.51
N PHE A 91 1.51 29.31 -5.48
CA PHE A 91 1.47 28.43 -6.65
C PHE A 91 0.02 28.24 -7.06
N GLN A 92 -0.28 28.56 -8.30
CA GLN A 92 -1.61 28.41 -8.89
C GLN A 92 -1.48 28.05 -10.36
N ASN A 93 -2.24 27.06 -10.81
CA ASN A 93 -2.40 26.77 -12.24
C ASN A 93 -3.89 26.91 -12.59
N SER A 94 -4.17 27.67 -13.65
CA SER A 94 -5.54 27.89 -14.12
C SER A 94 -6.08 26.72 -14.95
N GLU A 95 -5.21 25.93 -15.57
CA GLU A 95 -5.60 24.90 -16.53
C GLU A 95 -5.63 23.51 -15.92
N GLU A 96 -4.68 23.18 -15.01
CA GLU A 96 -4.60 21.86 -14.41
C GLU A 96 -4.50 21.93 -12.89
N SER A 97 -5.05 20.93 -12.21
CA SER A 97 -4.86 20.79 -10.77
C SER A 97 -3.40 20.43 -10.44
N MET A 98 -2.84 21.08 -9.42
CA MET A 98 -1.47 20.84 -8.94
C MET A 98 -1.32 19.49 -8.24
N GLY A 99 -2.42 18.82 -7.99
CA GLY A 99 -2.53 17.52 -7.36
C GLY A 99 -3.99 17.25 -6.98
N THR A 100 -4.19 16.16 -6.26
CA THR A 100 -5.53 15.77 -5.82
C THR A 100 -5.44 15.28 -4.38
N VAL A 101 -6.31 15.78 -3.53
CA VAL A 101 -6.48 15.25 -2.16
C VAL A 101 -7.43 14.06 -2.21
N ILE A 102 -7.04 12.98 -1.55
CA ILE A 102 -7.86 11.77 -1.37
C ILE A 102 -7.80 11.31 0.08
N TYR A 103 -8.78 10.53 0.51
CA TYR A 103 -8.70 9.86 1.81
C TYR A 103 -7.77 8.64 1.74
N ASN A 104 -6.83 8.56 2.69
CA ASN A 104 -5.93 7.41 2.83
C ASN A 104 -6.72 6.09 2.98
N LYS A 105 -7.77 6.11 3.81
CA LYS A 105 -8.65 4.97 4.06
C LYS A 105 -9.29 4.45 2.78
N SER A 106 -9.74 5.33 1.89
CA SER A 106 -10.43 4.95 0.65
C SER A 106 -9.48 4.25 -0.33
N LEU A 107 -8.28 4.78 -0.48
CA LEU A 107 -7.25 4.13 -1.30
C LEU A 107 -6.86 2.77 -0.71
N LEU A 108 -6.64 2.70 0.60
CA LEU A 108 -6.29 1.45 1.26
C LEU A 108 -7.41 0.41 1.17
N LYS A 109 -8.68 0.83 1.31
CA LYS A 109 -9.85 -0.04 1.12
C LYS A 109 -9.93 -0.60 -0.30
N ALA A 110 -9.69 0.24 -1.32
CA ALA A 110 -9.66 -0.20 -2.70
C ALA A 110 -8.53 -1.21 -2.98
N ALA A 111 -7.33 -0.95 -2.42
CA ALA A 111 -6.19 -1.85 -2.51
C ALA A 111 -6.46 -3.18 -1.79
N ARG A 112 -7.02 -3.13 -0.58
CA ARG A 112 -7.39 -4.32 0.19
C ARG A 112 -8.38 -5.18 -0.57
N LYS A 113 -9.45 -4.58 -1.11
CA LYS A 113 -10.42 -5.32 -1.92
C LYS A 113 -9.76 -6.01 -3.13
N TYR A 114 -8.83 -5.34 -3.81
CA TYR A 114 -8.08 -5.95 -4.92
C TYR A 114 -7.31 -7.20 -4.48
N LEU A 115 -6.66 -7.13 -3.31
CA LEU A 115 -5.84 -8.23 -2.77
C LEU A 115 -6.72 -9.40 -2.28
N ASP A 116 -7.83 -9.10 -1.63
CA ASP A 116 -8.79 -10.09 -1.13
C ASP A 116 -9.47 -10.85 -2.28
N ASP A 117 -9.99 -10.13 -3.28
CA ASP A 117 -10.65 -10.70 -4.46
C ASP A 117 -9.74 -11.71 -5.19
N ARG A 118 -8.41 -11.55 -5.09
CA ARG A 118 -7.39 -12.41 -5.71
C ARG A 118 -6.73 -13.39 -4.77
N LYS A 119 -7.15 -13.42 -3.51
CA LYS A 119 -6.58 -14.27 -2.44
C LYS A 119 -5.06 -14.08 -2.27
N LEU A 120 -4.59 -12.85 -2.41
CA LEU A 120 -3.18 -12.48 -2.29
C LEU A 120 -2.78 -12.08 -0.87
N ILE A 121 -3.76 -11.90 0.02
CA ILE A 121 -3.52 -11.42 1.38
C ILE A 121 -4.02 -12.42 2.43
N MET A 122 -3.23 -12.55 3.49
CA MET A 122 -3.61 -13.23 4.72
C MET A 122 -3.56 -12.24 5.89
N THR A 123 -4.67 -12.05 6.58
CA THR A 123 -4.80 -11.15 7.73
C THR A 123 -4.82 -11.90 9.05
N GLY A 124 -4.52 -11.19 10.15
CA GLY A 124 -4.37 -11.78 11.48
C GLY A 124 -3.15 -12.69 11.58
N ILE A 125 -2.12 -12.41 10.77
CA ILE A 125 -0.85 -13.17 10.75
C ILE A 125 0.27 -12.25 11.21
N GLU A 126 0.85 -12.55 12.35
CA GLU A 126 2.07 -11.93 12.84
C GLU A 126 3.25 -12.87 12.58
N LEU A 127 4.28 -12.36 11.93
CA LEU A 127 5.50 -13.10 11.62
C LEU A 127 6.68 -12.48 12.36
N ASP A 128 7.50 -13.34 12.97
CA ASP A 128 8.78 -12.94 13.56
C ASP A 128 9.81 -12.69 12.43
N ILE A 129 10.04 -11.43 12.11
CA ILE A 129 10.88 -11.01 10.98
C ILE A 129 12.33 -11.46 11.15
N GLN A 130 12.83 -11.55 12.40
CA GLN A 130 14.21 -11.95 12.66
C GLN A 130 14.46 -13.41 12.30
N LYS A 131 13.42 -14.23 12.27
CA LYS A 131 13.48 -15.65 11.93
C LYS A 131 13.20 -15.98 10.47
N ILE A 132 12.77 -14.98 9.68
CA ILE A 132 12.42 -15.21 8.28
C ILE A 132 13.61 -14.93 7.39
N LYS A 133 13.97 -15.90 6.55
CA LYS A 133 15.06 -15.76 5.56
C LYS A 133 14.54 -16.15 4.17
N PRO A 134 15.01 -15.49 3.10
CA PRO A 134 14.72 -15.91 1.74
C PRO A 134 15.08 -17.39 1.51
N SER A 135 14.27 -18.05 0.70
CA SER A 135 14.45 -19.48 0.35
C SER A 135 14.39 -20.47 1.53
N SER A 136 14.06 -19.99 2.74
CA SER A 136 13.81 -20.83 3.91
C SER A 136 12.30 -21.05 4.08
N PRO A 137 11.87 -22.20 4.67
CA PRO A 137 10.46 -22.48 4.89
C PRO A 137 9.87 -21.52 5.94
N VAL A 138 8.78 -20.86 5.57
CA VAL A 138 7.97 -20.02 6.47
C VAL A 138 6.68 -20.76 6.78
N LYS A 139 6.43 -21.05 8.05
CA LYS A 139 5.18 -21.66 8.49
C LYS A 139 4.14 -20.57 8.76
N ILE A 140 3.03 -20.63 8.03
CA ILE A 140 1.86 -19.77 8.27
C ILE A 140 0.67 -20.69 8.53
N LYS A 141 0.11 -20.62 9.75
CA LYS A 141 -0.89 -21.56 10.23
C LYS A 141 -0.37 -23.01 10.16
N LYS A 142 -1.02 -23.89 9.39
CA LYS A 142 -0.65 -25.31 9.22
C LYS A 142 0.06 -25.60 7.90
N GLU A 143 0.38 -24.56 7.12
CA GLU A 143 0.95 -24.67 5.77
C GLU A 143 2.38 -24.17 5.74
N THR A 144 3.17 -24.65 4.78
CA THR A 144 4.56 -24.28 4.59
C THR A 144 4.72 -23.52 3.27
N PHE A 145 5.36 -22.37 3.35
CA PHE A 145 5.55 -21.45 2.24
C PHE A 145 7.04 -21.22 2.00
N TYR A 146 7.43 -21.13 0.73
CA TYR A 146 8.76 -20.71 0.29
C TYR A 146 8.67 -19.44 -0.53
N PHE A 147 9.58 -18.49 -0.28
CA PHE A 147 9.64 -17.21 -0.94
C PHE A 147 11.05 -16.93 -1.44
N LYS A 148 11.19 -16.48 -2.71
CA LYS A 148 12.49 -16.08 -3.26
C LYS A 148 12.98 -14.76 -2.67
N LYS A 149 12.05 -13.83 -2.38
CA LYS A 149 12.35 -12.50 -1.82
C LYS A 149 11.35 -12.12 -0.76
N ILE A 150 11.78 -11.30 0.18
CA ILE A 150 10.97 -10.80 1.28
C ILE A 150 11.03 -9.27 1.26
N ILE A 151 9.87 -8.62 1.36
CA ILE A 151 9.71 -7.17 1.47
C ILE A 151 9.06 -6.87 2.80
N ILE A 152 9.71 -6.04 3.62
CA ILE A 152 9.21 -5.63 4.93
C ILE A 152 8.62 -4.22 4.80
N SER A 153 7.34 -4.05 5.14
CA SER A 153 6.58 -2.81 4.99
C SER A 153 5.70 -2.52 6.21
N LEU A 154 6.29 -2.49 7.39
CA LEU A 154 5.58 -2.45 8.68
C LEU A 154 5.19 -1.04 9.14
N GLY A 155 5.69 0.02 8.48
CA GLY A 155 5.41 1.41 8.85
C GLY A 155 6.10 1.83 10.16
N LYS A 156 5.57 2.88 10.80
CA LYS A 156 6.19 3.52 11.99
C LYS A 156 6.23 2.64 13.26
N HIS A 157 5.41 1.62 13.35
CA HIS A 157 5.31 0.77 14.54
C HIS A 157 6.40 -0.32 14.63
N PHE A 158 7.42 -0.23 13.81
CA PHE A 158 8.54 -1.19 13.80
C PHE A 158 9.78 -0.69 14.57
N SER A 159 9.78 0.54 15.02
CA SER A 159 10.93 1.16 15.73
C SER A 159 10.82 1.15 17.25
N ASP A 160 9.85 0.45 17.83
CA ASP A 160 9.69 0.29 19.29
C ASP A 160 10.04 -1.14 19.72
#